data_a5ac7d9ed21de71d08ac228e09107413
#
_entry.id   a5ac7d9ed21de71d08ac228e09107413
#
_cell.length_a   1.000
_cell.length_b   1.000
_cell.length_c   1.000
_cell.angle_alpha   90.00
_cell.angle_beta   90.00
_cell.angle_gamma   90.00
#
_symmetry.space_group_name_H-M   'P 1'
#
loop_
_entity.id
_entity.type
_entity.pdbx_description
1 polymer ?
#
loop_
_entity_poly.entity_id
_entity_poly.type
_entity_poly.pdbx_seq_one_letter_code
_entity_poly.pdbx_strand_id
1 'polypeptide(L)'
;MKDVVEMGLTKKDSFNLFSRKKINETIKNSLEDVGLLHKIDESVNNLSGGQLQRVLIARALAQNADILLLDEAFSAVDVGAQEDIMKLINDINLNGKTILIATHDINNLEEKFDEVLCLNRHCCAFGDPSEVLTEEVIKEMYGSHNEMFKNHIKESHGINNDN
;
A
#
# COMPACT_ATOMS: atom_id res chain seq x y z
N MET A 1 -2.65 4.70 -19.70
CA MET A 1 -2.99 3.93 -18.48
C MET A 1 -3.44 2.52 -18.76
N LYS A 2 -4.36 2.33 -19.70
CA LYS A 2 -4.92 1.02 -20.04
C LYS A 2 -3.85 -0.08 -20.16
N ASP A 3 -2.78 0.18 -20.90
CA ASP A 3 -1.72 -0.81 -21.15
C ASP A 3 -1.00 -1.24 -19.85
N VAL A 4 -0.83 -0.32 -18.89
CA VAL A 4 -0.22 -0.63 -17.60
C VAL A 4 -1.12 -1.55 -16.76
N VAL A 5 -2.43 -1.30 -16.75
CA VAL A 5 -3.38 -2.17 -16.03
C VAL A 5 -3.47 -3.53 -16.73
N GLU A 6 -3.46 -3.57 -18.08
CA GLU A 6 -3.44 -4.81 -18.85
C GLU A 6 -2.22 -5.70 -18.53
N MET A 7 -1.06 -5.11 -18.21
CA MET A 7 0.12 -5.87 -17.77
C MET A 7 -0.11 -6.66 -16.47
N GLY A 8 -1.11 -6.32 -15.67
CA GLY A 8 -1.54 -7.09 -14.49
C GLY A 8 -2.24 -8.40 -14.83
N LEU A 9 -2.79 -8.54 -16.03
CA LEU A 9 -3.53 -9.73 -16.43
C LEU A 9 -2.59 -10.88 -16.75
N THR A 10 -2.95 -12.08 -16.32
CA THR A 10 -2.14 -13.28 -16.58
C THR A 10 -2.35 -13.79 -18.02
N LYS A 11 -1.36 -14.52 -18.56
CA LYS A 11 -1.44 -15.15 -19.90
C LYS A 11 -2.66 -16.07 -20.06
N LYS A 12 -3.23 -16.60 -18.98
CA LYS A 12 -4.44 -17.45 -19.02
C LYS A 12 -5.65 -16.69 -19.53
N ASP A 13 -5.70 -15.39 -19.31
CA ASP A 13 -6.81 -14.51 -19.72
C ASP A 13 -6.68 -14.06 -21.17
N SER A 14 -5.49 -14.16 -21.78
CA SER A 14 -5.16 -13.59 -23.10
C SER A 14 -5.47 -14.49 -24.30
N PHE A 15 -5.79 -15.78 -24.10
CA PHE A 15 -5.75 -16.78 -25.21
C PHE A 15 -7.08 -17.00 -25.97
N ASN A 16 -8.17 -16.28 -25.66
CA ASN A 16 -9.46 -16.47 -26.31
C ASN A 16 -10.03 -15.17 -26.88
N LEU A 17 -10.57 -15.16 -28.10
CA LEU A 17 -11.21 -13.99 -28.73
C LEU A 17 -12.38 -13.40 -27.89
N PHE A 18 -13.08 -14.25 -27.12
CA PHE A 18 -14.03 -13.82 -26.07
C PHE A 18 -13.35 -13.07 -24.90
N SER A 19 -12.06 -13.22 -24.74
CA SER A 19 -11.21 -12.63 -23.73
C SER A 19 -11.06 -11.12 -23.88
N ARG A 20 -11.03 -10.54 -25.10
CA ARG A 20 -10.79 -9.10 -25.25
C ARG A 20 -11.89 -8.21 -24.65
N LYS A 21 -13.15 -8.63 -24.75
CA LYS A 21 -14.26 -7.91 -24.11
C LYS A 21 -14.12 -7.99 -22.60
N LYS A 22 -13.86 -9.19 -22.07
CA LYS A 22 -13.63 -9.43 -20.63
C LYS A 22 -12.41 -8.68 -20.11
N ILE A 23 -11.30 -8.70 -20.87
CA ILE A 23 -10.08 -7.92 -20.55
C ILE A 23 -10.40 -6.43 -20.42
N ASN A 24 -11.10 -5.87 -21.41
CA ASN A 24 -11.48 -4.47 -21.38
C ASN A 24 -12.44 -4.13 -20.22
N GLU A 25 -13.35 -5.02 -19.87
CA GLU A 25 -14.23 -4.88 -18.70
C GLU A 25 -13.42 -4.91 -17.40
N THR A 26 -12.50 -5.87 -17.24
CA THR A 26 -11.62 -5.94 -16.06
C THR A 26 -10.78 -4.68 -15.91
N ILE A 27 -10.17 -4.18 -16.99
CA ILE A 27 -9.37 -2.94 -16.95
C ILE A 27 -10.24 -1.76 -16.54
N LYS A 28 -11.45 -1.63 -17.10
CA LYS A 28 -12.37 -0.54 -16.76
C LYS A 28 -12.79 -0.60 -15.29
N ASN A 29 -13.19 -1.76 -14.80
CA ASN A 29 -13.58 -1.95 -13.41
C ASN A 29 -12.42 -1.63 -12.47
N SER A 30 -11.21 -2.15 -12.75
CA SER A 30 -10.04 -1.84 -11.91
C SER A 30 -9.66 -0.35 -11.90
N LEU A 31 -9.87 0.36 -13.01
CA LEU A 31 -9.67 1.82 -13.06
C LEU A 31 -10.81 2.59 -12.39
N GLU A 32 -12.02 2.06 -12.40
CA GLU A 32 -13.16 2.61 -11.68
C GLU A 32 -12.97 2.48 -10.17
N ASP A 33 -12.53 1.29 -9.70
CA ASP A 33 -12.24 1.01 -8.30
C ASP A 33 -11.22 2.00 -7.70
N VAL A 34 -10.28 2.50 -8.52
CA VAL A 34 -9.29 3.50 -8.08
C VAL A 34 -9.65 4.95 -8.48
N GLY A 35 -10.86 5.18 -9.02
CA GLY A 35 -11.35 6.51 -9.40
C GLY A 35 -10.70 7.13 -10.64
N LEU A 36 -10.07 6.33 -11.51
CA LEU A 36 -9.31 6.80 -12.68
C LEU A 36 -9.91 6.39 -14.03
N LEU A 37 -11.12 5.83 -14.06
CA LEU A 37 -11.77 5.42 -15.31
C LEU A 37 -11.85 6.56 -16.35
N HIS A 38 -12.14 7.79 -15.89
CA HIS A 38 -12.25 8.98 -16.74
C HIS A 38 -10.95 9.36 -17.47
N LYS A 39 -9.80 8.80 -17.03
CA LYS A 39 -8.46 9.02 -17.59
C LYS A 39 -7.90 7.80 -18.34
N ILE A 40 -8.72 6.81 -18.68
CA ILE A 40 -8.27 5.51 -19.22
C ILE A 40 -7.34 5.62 -20.42
N ASP A 41 -7.54 6.60 -21.30
CA ASP A 41 -6.73 6.82 -22.52
C ASP A 41 -5.55 7.77 -22.30
N GLU A 42 -5.40 8.32 -21.07
CA GLU A 42 -4.31 9.25 -20.77
C GLU A 42 -2.96 8.52 -20.65
N SER A 43 -1.89 9.19 -21.06
CA SER A 43 -0.54 8.68 -20.88
C SER A 43 -0.14 8.68 -19.41
N VAL A 44 0.54 7.62 -18.95
CA VAL A 44 1.04 7.53 -17.56
C VAL A 44 2.05 8.64 -17.24
N ASN A 45 2.73 9.19 -18.24
CA ASN A 45 3.69 10.28 -18.07
C ASN A 45 3.03 11.62 -17.66
N ASN A 46 1.71 11.73 -17.84
CA ASN A 46 0.94 12.95 -17.51
C ASN A 46 0.27 12.85 -16.14
N LEU A 47 0.50 11.75 -15.40
CA LEU A 47 -0.12 11.50 -14.09
C LEU A 47 0.70 12.12 -12.96
N SER A 48 0.00 12.59 -11.92
CA SER A 48 0.66 12.89 -10.63
C SER A 48 1.16 11.61 -9.96
N GLY A 49 2.06 11.73 -8.97
CA GLY A 49 2.56 10.59 -8.21
C GLY A 49 1.44 9.76 -7.59
N GLY A 50 0.45 10.40 -6.95
CA GLY A 50 -0.72 9.72 -6.38
C GLY A 50 -1.59 9.04 -7.44
N GLN A 51 -1.77 9.65 -8.61
CA GLN A 51 -2.50 9.01 -9.72
C GLN A 51 -1.74 7.80 -10.27
N LEU A 52 -0.42 7.91 -10.43
CA LEU A 52 0.40 6.78 -10.85
C LEU A 52 0.31 5.61 -9.85
N GLN A 53 0.37 5.91 -8.56
CA GLN A 53 0.22 4.88 -7.52
C GLN A 53 -1.15 4.19 -7.60
N ARG A 54 -2.23 4.94 -7.81
CA ARG A 54 -3.57 4.36 -8.03
C ARG A 54 -3.62 3.47 -9.28
N VAL A 55 -2.93 3.82 -10.37
CA VAL A 55 -2.82 2.95 -11.56
C VAL A 55 -2.07 1.65 -11.24
N LEU A 56 -1.04 1.69 -10.40
CA LEU A 56 -0.33 0.47 -9.96
C LEU A 56 -1.22 -0.41 -9.07
N ILE A 57 -2.05 0.18 -8.22
CA ILE A 57 -3.08 -0.54 -7.45
C ILE A 57 -4.12 -1.16 -8.40
N ALA A 58 -4.62 -0.41 -9.39
CA ALA A 58 -5.55 -0.93 -10.39
C ALA A 58 -4.95 -2.12 -11.16
N ARG A 59 -3.66 -2.07 -11.49
CA ARG A 59 -2.94 -3.19 -12.10
C ARG A 59 -2.93 -4.43 -11.21
N ALA A 60 -2.74 -4.26 -9.90
CA ALA A 60 -2.78 -5.37 -8.96
C ALA A 60 -4.23 -5.92 -8.82
N LEU A 61 -5.24 -5.06 -8.77
CA LEU A 61 -6.66 -5.46 -8.72
C LEU A 61 -7.08 -6.25 -9.96
N ALA A 62 -6.57 -5.89 -11.14
CA ALA A 62 -6.88 -6.58 -12.40
C ALA A 62 -6.50 -8.07 -12.37
N GLN A 63 -5.55 -8.48 -11.52
CA GLN A 63 -5.19 -9.89 -11.32
C GLN A 63 -6.28 -10.69 -10.59
N ASN A 64 -7.23 -10.01 -9.96
CA ASN A 64 -8.28 -10.60 -9.13
C ASN A 64 -7.75 -11.57 -8.05
N ALA A 65 -6.57 -11.32 -7.52
CA ALA A 65 -5.99 -12.08 -6.41
C ALA A 65 -6.73 -11.76 -5.09
N ASP A 66 -6.74 -12.72 -4.17
CA ASP A 66 -7.32 -12.53 -2.83
C ASP A 66 -6.38 -11.73 -1.92
N ILE A 67 -5.08 -11.76 -2.21
CA ILE A 67 -4.02 -11.06 -1.46
C ILE A 67 -3.32 -10.08 -2.40
N LEU A 68 -3.23 -8.83 -1.98
CA LEU A 68 -2.47 -7.78 -2.66
C LEU A 68 -1.18 -7.49 -1.89
N LEU A 69 -0.05 -7.51 -2.60
CA LEU A 69 1.25 -7.14 -2.06
C LEU A 69 1.64 -5.78 -2.60
N LEU A 70 1.79 -4.79 -1.73
CA LEU A 70 2.16 -3.43 -2.07
C LEU A 70 3.51 -3.10 -1.44
N ASP A 71 4.45 -2.69 -2.27
CA ASP A 71 5.79 -2.28 -1.82
C ASP A 71 5.87 -0.76 -1.88
N GLU A 72 6.18 -0.15 -0.74
CA GLU A 72 6.32 1.31 -0.58
C GLU A 72 5.18 2.12 -1.23
N ALA A 73 3.92 1.72 -1.01
CA ALA A 73 2.74 2.32 -1.65
C ALA A 73 2.61 3.84 -1.45
N PHE A 74 3.36 4.44 -0.52
CA PHE A 74 3.27 5.84 -0.13
C PHE A 74 4.53 6.66 -0.40
N SER A 75 5.63 6.05 -0.87
CA SER A 75 6.97 6.67 -0.90
C SER A 75 7.13 7.84 -1.87
N ALA A 76 6.29 7.98 -2.87
CA ALA A 76 6.43 8.98 -3.94
C ALA A 76 5.25 9.96 -4.03
N VAL A 77 4.45 10.10 -2.95
CA VAL A 77 3.22 10.88 -2.98
C VAL A 77 3.19 11.91 -1.83
N ASP A 78 2.53 13.04 -2.05
CA ASP A 78 2.30 14.04 -1.01
C ASP A 78 1.31 13.53 0.06
N VAL A 79 1.28 14.19 1.23
CA VAL A 79 0.48 13.77 2.40
C VAL A 79 -1.00 13.62 2.07
N GLY A 80 -1.59 14.55 1.30
CA GLY A 80 -2.99 14.46 0.92
C GLY A 80 -3.29 13.26 0.03
N ALA A 81 -2.38 12.98 -0.92
CA ALA A 81 -2.51 11.80 -1.78
C ALA A 81 -2.29 10.49 -1.01
N GLN A 82 -1.45 10.48 0.05
CA GLN A 82 -1.29 9.32 0.93
C GLN A 82 -2.59 8.97 1.66
N GLU A 83 -3.28 9.98 2.24
CA GLU A 83 -4.57 9.76 2.89
C GLU A 83 -5.62 9.19 1.94
N ASP A 84 -5.68 9.71 0.71
CA ASP A 84 -6.60 9.22 -0.30
C ASP A 84 -6.29 7.79 -0.76
N ILE A 85 -5.00 7.42 -0.84
CA ILE A 85 -4.57 6.05 -1.15
C ILE A 85 -4.92 5.12 0.03
N MET A 86 -4.73 5.55 1.29
CA MET A 86 -5.14 4.76 2.46
C MET A 86 -6.64 4.50 2.48
N LYS A 87 -7.47 5.52 2.21
CA LYS A 87 -8.94 5.31 2.09
C LYS A 87 -9.27 4.27 1.03
N LEU A 88 -8.65 4.39 -0.15
CA LEU A 88 -8.82 3.41 -1.23
C LEU A 88 -8.41 1.99 -0.79
N ILE A 89 -7.28 1.84 -0.11
CA ILE A 89 -6.80 0.55 0.40
C ILE A 89 -7.79 -0.04 1.41
N ASN A 90 -8.31 0.77 2.33
CA ASN A 90 -9.32 0.35 3.28
C ASN A 90 -10.62 -0.10 2.60
N ASP A 91 -11.07 0.63 1.57
CA ASP A 91 -12.26 0.23 0.80
C ASP A 91 -12.05 -1.13 0.10
N ILE A 92 -10.85 -1.37 -0.47
CA ILE A 92 -10.49 -2.65 -1.08
C ILE A 92 -10.47 -3.78 -0.04
N ASN A 93 -9.94 -3.53 1.16
CA ASN A 93 -9.92 -4.49 2.27
C ASN A 93 -11.35 -4.82 2.74
N LEU A 94 -12.19 -3.82 2.96
CA LEU A 94 -13.61 -3.99 3.33
C LEU A 94 -14.40 -4.82 2.30
N ASN A 95 -13.97 -4.80 1.03
CA ASN A 95 -14.51 -5.66 -0.03
C ASN A 95 -13.92 -7.09 -0.03
N GLY A 96 -13.23 -7.48 1.03
CA GLY A 96 -12.78 -8.86 1.29
C GLY A 96 -11.40 -9.21 0.73
N LYS A 97 -10.59 -8.22 0.32
CA LYS A 97 -9.19 -8.47 -0.08
C LYS A 97 -8.26 -8.35 1.14
N THR A 98 -7.28 -9.24 1.24
CA THR A 98 -6.18 -9.09 2.18
C THR A 98 -5.09 -8.22 1.54
N ILE A 99 -4.58 -7.22 2.28
CA ILE A 99 -3.57 -6.31 1.76
C ILE A 99 -2.36 -6.35 2.67
N LEU A 100 -1.20 -6.64 2.10
CA LEU A 100 0.08 -6.60 2.77
C LEU A 100 0.91 -5.45 2.19
N ILE A 101 1.32 -4.52 3.04
CA ILE A 101 2.08 -3.34 2.66
C ILE A 101 3.46 -3.42 3.31
N ALA A 102 4.52 -3.43 2.49
CA ALA A 102 5.87 -3.22 2.99
C ALA A 102 6.11 -1.71 3.12
N THR A 103 6.50 -1.27 4.31
CA THR A 103 6.80 0.13 4.61
C THR A 103 7.93 0.24 5.60
N HIS A 104 8.67 1.33 5.56
CA HIS A 104 9.65 1.72 6.57
C HIS A 104 9.13 2.85 7.48
N ASP A 105 7.94 3.38 7.19
CA ASP A 105 7.27 4.37 8.05
C ASP A 105 6.52 3.64 9.18
N ILE A 106 7.00 3.85 10.42
CA ILE A 106 6.43 3.25 11.63
C ILE A 106 5.43 4.17 12.35
N ASN A 107 5.15 5.36 11.78
CA ASN A 107 4.26 6.31 12.43
C ASN A 107 2.79 5.93 12.22
N ASN A 108 2.01 6.01 13.30
CA ASN A 108 0.55 5.81 13.30
C ASN A 108 0.12 4.46 12.70
N LEU A 109 0.92 3.40 12.90
CA LEU A 109 0.58 2.06 12.40
C LEU A 109 -0.70 1.52 13.06
N GLU A 110 -0.92 1.84 14.35
CA GLU A 110 -2.12 1.44 15.11
C GLU A 110 -3.43 1.98 14.49
N GLU A 111 -3.37 3.16 13.86
CA GLU A 111 -4.53 3.78 13.23
C GLU A 111 -4.78 3.27 11.80
N LYS A 112 -3.74 2.70 11.18
CA LYS A 112 -3.73 2.38 9.75
C LYS A 112 -3.89 0.89 9.44
N PHE A 113 -3.48 0.01 10.36
CA PHE A 113 -3.35 -1.43 10.09
C PHE A 113 -3.89 -2.28 11.23
N ASP A 114 -4.52 -3.39 10.88
CA ASP A 114 -5.04 -4.38 11.83
C ASP A 114 -3.91 -5.16 12.49
N GLU A 115 -2.86 -5.49 11.71
CA GLU A 115 -1.72 -6.27 12.16
C GLU A 115 -0.42 -5.76 11.53
N VAL A 116 0.68 -5.93 12.24
CA VAL A 116 2.03 -5.64 11.73
C VAL A 116 2.92 -6.88 11.85
N LEU A 117 3.78 -7.04 10.85
CA LEU A 117 4.84 -8.03 10.82
C LEU A 117 6.19 -7.32 10.82
N CYS A 118 6.90 -7.39 11.94
CA CYS A 118 8.19 -6.77 12.16
C CYS A 118 9.32 -7.71 11.70
N LEU A 119 10.12 -7.28 10.72
CA LEU A 119 11.15 -8.10 10.09
C LEU A 119 12.54 -7.47 10.18
N ASN A 120 13.51 -8.25 10.66
CA ASN A 120 14.94 -7.96 10.55
C ASN A 120 15.70 -9.29 10.36
N ARG A 121 15.84 -9.76 9.10
CA ARG A 121 16.38 -11.08 8.72
C ARG A 121 15.61 -12.27 9.31
N HIS A 122 14.82 -12.08 10.33
CA HIS A 122 13.87 -13.00 10.97
C HIS A 122 12.61 -12.21 11.37
N CYS A 123 11.57 -12.92 11.78
CA CYS A 123 10.37 -12.30 12.33
C CYS A 123 10.65 -11.89 13.79
N CYS A 124 10.72 -10.58 14.05
CA CYS A 124 10.91 -10.05 15.40
C CYS A 124 9.58 -10.07 16.18
N ALA A 125 8.48 -9.69 15.53
CA ALA A 125 7.14 -9.70 16.13
C ALA A 125 6.07 -9.77 15.03
N PHE A 126 4.86 -10.24 15.41
CA PHE A 126 3.67 -10.26 14.57
C PHE A 126 2.43 -10.13 15.46
N GLY A 127 1.49 -9.27 15.08
CA GLY A 127 0.21 -9.07 15.77
C GLY A 127 -0.28 -7.64 15.73
N ASP A 128 -1.16 -7.28 16.67
CA ASP A 128 -1.71 -5.94 16.83
C ASP A 128 -0.58 -4.91 17.03
N PRO A 129 -0.56 -3.81 16.26
CA PRO A 129 0.48 -2.78 16.39
C PRO A 129 0.66 -2.27 17.81
N SER A 130 -0.42 -2.04 18.56
CA SER A 130 -0.40 -1.52 19.92
C SER A 130 0.26 -2.47 20.93
N GLU A 131 0.25 -3.78 20.65
CA GLU A 131 0.80 -4.81 21.52
C GLU A 131 2.27 -5.13 21.15
N VAL A 132 2.60 -5.15 19.86
CA VAL A 132 3.88 -5.68 19.39
C VAL A 132 4.94 -4.63 19.10
N LEU A 133 4.58 -3.36 18.88
CA LEU A 133 5.53 -2.29 18.61
C LEU A 133 6.18 -1.74 19.89
N THR A 134 6.79 -2.64 20.67
CA THR A 134 7.50 -2.26 21.88
C THR A 134 8.88 -1.68 21.58
N GLU A 135 9.46 -0.98 22.57
CA GLU A 135 10.82 -0.43 22.46
C GLU A 135 11.86 -1.50 22.12
N GLU A 136 11.69 -2.69 22.67
CA GLU A 136 12.56 -3.84 22.44
C GLU A 136 12.49 -4.30 20.98
N VAL A 137 11.28 -4.47 20.44
CA VAL A 137 11.07 -4.90 19.04
C VAL A 137 11.61 -3.84 18.08
N ILE A 138 11.38 -2.57 18.34
CA ILE A 138 11.91 -1.48 17.51
C ILE A 138 13.45 -1.45 17.56
N LYS A 139 14.05 -1.67 18.73
CA LYS A 139 15.52 -1.80 18.86
C LYS A 139 16.07 -3.00 18.07
N GLU A 140 15.36 -4.12 18.09
CA GLU A 140 15.74 -5.32 17.34
C GLU A 140 15.68 -5.08 15.83
N MET A 141 14.64 -4.40 15.34
CA MET A 141 14.47 -4.08 13.92
C MET A 141 15.54 -3.14 13.38
N TYR A 142 15.87 -2.08 14.12
CA TYR A 142 16.73 -0.99 13.61
C TYR A 142 18.11 -0.94 14.24
N GLY A 143 18.34 -1.67 15.33
CA GLY A 143 19.57 -1.61 16.11
C GLY A 143 19.63 -0.38 17.03
N SER A 144 20.42 -0.47 18.09
CA SER A 144 20.52 0.54 19.17
C SER A 144 21.12 1.90 18.76
N HIS A 145 21.57 2.09 17.52
CA HIS A 145 22.28 3.29 17.06
C HIS A 145 21.49 4.14 16.06
N ASN A 146 20.22 3.81 15.78
CA ASN A 146 19.46 4.53 14.76
C ASN A 146 18.77 5.78 15.33
N GLU A 147 18.94 6.94 14.68
CA GLU A 147 18.31 8.21 15.08
C GLU A 147 16.76 8.17 15.00
N MET A 148 16.18 7.34 14.13
CA MET A 148 14.73 7.11 14.05
C MET A 148 14.17 6.59 15.38
N PHE A 149 14.89 5.68 16.03
CA PHE A 149 14.54 5.17 17.35
C PHE A 149 14.44 6.27 18.42
N LYS A 150 15.37 7.22 18.40
CA LYS A 150 15.37 8.36 19.36
C LYS A 150 14.20 9.31 19.17
N ASN A 151 13.73 9.47 17.95
CA ASN A 151 12.61 10.37 17.65
C ASN A 151 11.27 9.74 18.02
N HIS A 152 11.08 8.47 17.75
CA HIS A 152 9.85 7.75 18.07
C HIS A 152 9.58 7.71 19.60
N ILE A 153 10.62 7.46 20.41
CA ILE A 153 10.48 7.50 21.88
C ILE A 153 10.13 8.88 22.39
N LYS A 154 10.66 9.96 21.79
CA LYS A 154 10.34 11.33 22.20
C LYS A 154 8.89 11.70 21.93
N GLU A 155 8.33 11.23 20.84
CA GLU A 155 6.93 11.49 20.46
C GLU A 155 5.94 10.67 21.29
N SER A 156 6.25 9.39 21.58
CA SER A 156 5.37 8.49 22.33
C SER A 156 5.33 8.76 23.84
N HIS A 157 6.34 9.40 24.41
CA HIS A 157 6.41 9.65 25.87
C HIS A 157 6.17 11.09 26.32
N GLY A 158 5.81 12.01 25.39
CA GLY A 158 5.35 13.36 25.77
C GLY A 158 6.28 14.12 26.74
N ILE A 159 7.60 13.86 26.72
CA ILE A 159 8.54 14.53 27.62
C ILE A 159 8.85 15.91 27.03
N ASN A 160 7.99 16.87 27.36
CA ASN A 160 8.34 18.28 27.31
C ASN A 160 9.41 18.52 28.38
N ASN A 161 10.67 18.61 27.95
CA ASN A 161 11.68 19.22 28.76
C ASN A 161 11.55 20.77 28.64
N ASP A 162 10.62 21.35 29.39
CA ASP A 162 10.74 22.76 29.83
C ASP A 162 11.73 22.79 31.01
N ASN A 163 12.95 23.21 30.71
CA ASN A 163 13.83 24.00 31.59
C ASN A 163 15.05 24.48 30.81
#